data_fb75cea2f93e7367285fa818f2059128
#
_entry.id   fb75cea2f93e7367285fa818f2059128
#
_cell.length_a   1.000
_cell.length_b   1.000
_cell.length_c   1.000
_cell.angle_alpha   90.00
_cell.angle_beta   90.00
_cell.angle_gamma   90.00
#
_symmetry.space_group_name_H-M   'P 1'
#
loop_
_entity.id
_entity.type
_entity.pdbx_description
1 polymer ?
#
loop_
_entity_poly.entity_id
_entity_poly.type
_entity_poly.pdbx_seq_one_letter_code
_entity_poly.pdbx_strand_id
1 'polypeptide(L)'
;MSTSATGAVAPDPLEKTMSATVTADTVTADAATAPYEPLRAGAATATSLWNDSADLEELGRSIAFGAVGATCNPVIALTTIEKHLDVWGPRIAALAEQHPTAGESELGWLAIEQMSIEAAELLLPAFRASGGRDGRLSVQTDPRLHRDADALVAQAVHFSELAENIIVKIPATAIGIRAIEEATYRGVSINATVSFTVAQAVAVAEAIERGFDRRAAEGLPDHEFGSVVTIMGGRLDDWIKASVAADRRLVQPGHLDWAGVAALKEAYRIFRERGYRSRILSAAFRNHLQWSELVGGDLVVSPPFEWQLLIHENRIEVDPAQIDVPVPAEILAALLELPEFRRAYLEDGMTVDEFGSFGATRRTLRQFLDADARLDALVREILLPTI
;
A
#
# COMPACT_ATOMS: atom_id res chain seq x y z
N MET A 1 7.64 13.92 48.24
CA MET A 1 6.56 13.00 47.89
C MET A 1 5.80 13.64 46.73
N SER A 2 6.16 13.25 45.49
CA SER A 2 5.54 13.76 44.27
C SER A 2 5.07 12.54 43.47
N THR A 3 3.79 12.36 43.37
CA THR A 3 3.13 11.28 42.62
C THR A 3 3.07 11.68 41.17
N SER A 4 3.83 10.99 40.32
CA SER A 4 3.69 11.11 38.87
C SER A 4 2.46 10.32 38.40
N ALA A 5 1.47 11.01 37.87
CA ALA A 5 0.34 10.40 37.18
C ALA A 5 0.78 10.03 35.75
N THR A 6 0.82 8.75 35.46
CA THR A 6 0.91 8.22 34.10
C THR A 6 -0.43 8.47 33.41
N GLY A 7 -0.47 9.46 32.52
CA GLY A 7 -1.61 9.72 31.66
C GLY A 7 -1.71 8.65 30.57
N ALA A 8 -2.70 7.78 30.66
CA ALA A 8 -3.09 6.94 29.55
C ALA A 8 -3.59 7.86 28.42
N VAL A 9 -2.95 7.75 27.25
CA VAL A 9 -3.41 8.41 26.02
C VAL A 9 -4.68 7.71 25.60
N ALA A 10 -5.79 8.44 25.59
CA ALA A 10 -7.06 7.95 25.08
C ALA A 10 -6.93 7.69 23.55
N PRO A 11 -7.56 6.63 23.04
CA PRO A 11 -7.56 6.36 21.60
C PRO A 11 -8.29 7.48 20.85
N ASP A 12 -7.79 7.78 19.66
CA ASP A 12 -8.26 8.81 18.74
C ASP A 12 -9.78 8.63 18.45
N PRO A 13 -10.61 9.62 18.65
CA PRO A 13 -12.06 9.53 18.40
C PRO A 13 -12.44 9.26 16.95
N LEU A 14 -11.50 9.32 16.00
CA LEU A 14 -11.75 9.03 14.58
C LEU A 14 -11.83 7.51 14.25
N GLU A 15 -11.33 6.64 15.14
CA GLU A 15 -11.52 5.19 14.94
C GLU A 15 -12.93 4.68 15.28
N LYS A 16 -13.74 5.47 16.00
CA LYS A 16 -15.07 5.01 16.43
C LYS A 16 -16.20 5.20 15.42
N THR A 17 -15.97 5.88 14.30
CA THR A 17 -17.06 6.23 13.37
C THR A 17 -17.25 5.28 12.19
N MET A 18 -16.41 4.25 12.02
CA MET A 18 -16.55 3.30 10.92
C MET A 18 -16.64 1.82 11.36
N SER A 19 -16.98 1.55 12.61
CA SER A 19 -17.42 0.21 13.01
C SER A 19 -18.95 0.12 12.87
N ALA A 20 -19.44 0.28 11.65
CA ALA A 20 -20.71 -0.35 11.30
C ALA A 20 -20.38 -1.82 11.06
N THR A 21 -20.69 -2.65 12.05
CA THR A 21 -20.68 -4.11 11.93
C THR A 21 -21.65 -4.49 10.81
N VAL A 22 -21.18 -4.55 9.58
CA VAL A 22 -21.87 -5.26 8.51
C VAL A 22 -21.70 -6.73 8.87
N THR A 23 -22.73 -7.27 9.53
CA THR A 23 -22.80 -8.71 9.79
C THR A 23 -22.74 -9.42 8.45
N ALA A 24 -21.80 -10.36 8.31
CA ALA A 24 -21.52 -11.14 7.11
C ALA A 24 -22.71 -12.02 6.63
N ASP A 25 -23.86 -11.94 7.28
CA ASP A 25 -24.99 -12.87 7.11
C ASP A 25 -26.04 -12.44 6.07
N THR A 26 -25.82 -11.40 5.26
CA THR A 26 -26.80 -10.97 4.24
C THR A 26 -26.25 -10.78 2.83
N VAL A 27 -25.05 -11.27 2.54
CA VAL A 27 -24.64 -11.40 1.14
C VAL A 27 -25.25 -12.69 0.60
N THR A 28 -26.45 -12.60 0.03
CA THR A 28 -27.10 -13.70 -0.66
C THR A 28 -26.18 -14.22 -1.77
N ALA A 29 -26.07 -15.54 -1.92
CA ALA A 29 -25.22 -16.22 -2.90
C ALA A 29 -25.45 -15.74 -4.36
N ASP A 30 -26.57 -15.11 -4.65
CA ASP A 30 -26.90 -14.55 -5.98
C ASP A 30 -26.17 -13.23 -6.30
N ALA A 31 -25.78 -12.43 -5.31
CA ALA A 31 -25.02 -11.21 -5.56
C ALA A 31 -23.52 -11.50 -5.87
N ALA A 32 -23.02 -12.67 -5.46
CA ALA A 32 -21.64 -13.09 -5.68
C ALA A 32 -21.37 -13.64 -7.10
N THR A 33 -22.39 -13.94 -7.89
CA THR A 33 -22.25 -14.55 -9.23
C THR A 33 -22.50 -13.61 -10.39
N ALA A 34 -23.09 -12.44 -10.16
CA ALA A 34 -23.23 -11.43 -11.23
C ALA A 34 -21.90 -10.68 -11.41
N PRO A 35 -21.37 -10.60 -12.65
CA PRO A 35 -20.16 -9.84 -12.90
C PRO A 35 -20.41 -8.37 -12.54
N TYR A 36 -19.55 -7.83 -11.69
CA TYR A 36 -19.81 -6.50 -11.19
C TYR A 36 -19.29 -5.44 -12.15
N GLU A 37 -20.22 -4.71 -12.74
CA GLU A 37 -19.94 -3.79 -13.86
C GLU A 37 -18.91 -2.68 -13.56
N PRO A 38 -18.96 -1.87 -12.50
CA PRO A 38 -17.98 -0.80 -12.32
C PRO A 38 -16.55 -1.26 -12.11
N LEU A 39 -16.31 -2.30 -11.30
CA LEU A 39 -14.96 -2.80 -11.09
C LEU A 39 -14.41 -3.46 -12.34
N ARG A 40 -15.21 -4.27 -13.03
CA ARG A 40 -14.83 -4.87 -14.31
C ARG A 40 -14.70 -3.82 -15.43
N ALA A 41 -15.56 -2.81 -15.45
CA ALA A 41 -15.43 -1.71 -16.39
C ALA A 41 -14.12 -0.95 -16.17
N GLY A 42 -13.74 -0.70 -14.92
CA GLY A 42 -12.44 -0.11 -14.56
C GLY A 42 -11.27 -1.00 -14.97
N ALA A 43 -11.34 -2.30 -14.66
CA ALA A 43 -10.32 -3.28 -15.03
C ALA A 43 -10.22 -3.54 -16.55
N ALA A 44 -11.24 -3.17 -17.34
CA ALA A 44 -11.20 -3.23 -18.80
C ALA A 44 -10.52 -2.00 -19.45
N THR A 45 -10.15 -0.99 -18.66
CA THR A 45 -9.37 0.17 -19.09
C THR A 45 -7.86 -0.10 -19.02
N ALA A 46 -7.03 0.92 -19.16
CA ALA A 46 -5.58 0.81 -18.91
C ALA A 46 -5.24 0.64 -17.44
N THR A 47 -6.19 0.84 -16.51
CA THR A 47 -5.97 0.76 -15.07
C THR A 47 -5.97 -0.69 -14.58
N SER A 48 -4.92 -1.08 -13.85
CA SER A 48 -4.87 -2.38 -13.18
C SER A 48 -5.54 -2.29 -11.81
N LEU A 49 -6.55 -3.13 -11.55
CA LEU A 49 -7.15 -3.28 -10.22
C LEU A 49 -6.32 -4.25 -9.39
N TRP A 50 -5.92 -3.85 -8.19
CA TRP A 50 -5.29 -4.70 -7.18
C TRP A 50 -6.15 -4.77 -5.92
N ASN A 51 -5.95 -5.82 -5.12
CA ASN A 51 -6.60 -5.99 -3.81
C ASN A 51 -5.66 -5.53 -2.68
N ASP A 52 -6.09 -4.62 -1.80
CA ASP A 52 -5.27 -4.22 -0.62
C ASP A 52 -5.53 -5.18 0.55
N SER A 53 -5.33 -6.49 0.31
CA SER A 53 -5.43 -7.55 1.30
C SER A 53 -4.68 -8.80 0.81
N ALA A 54 -4.11 -9.57 1.76
CA ALA A 54 -3.51 -10.89 1.54
C ALA A 54 -4.42 -12.05 2.02
N ASP A 55 -5.64 -11.75 2.47
CA ASP A 55 -6.66 -12.75 2.78
C ASP A 55 -7.06 -13.48 1.48
N LEU A 56 -6.91 -14.80 1.46
CA LEU A 56 -7.09 -15.60 0.24
C LEU A 56 -8.55 -15.60 -0.25
N GLU A 57 -9.53 -15.54 0.65
CA GLU A 57 -10.94 -15.46 0.28
C GLU A 57 -11.25 -14.10 -0.37
N GLU A 58 -10.83 -13.00 0.27
CA GLU A 58 -10.98 -11.66 -0.28
C GLU A 58 -10.27 -11.53 -1.63
N LEU A 59 -9.04 -12.06 -1.75
CA LEU A 59 -8.28 -12.05 -2.99
C LEU A 59 -8.99 -12.84 -4.10
N GLY A 60 -9.49 -14.04 -3.81
CA GLY A 60 -10.24 -14.84 -4.78
C GLY A 60 -11.48 -14.11 -5.31
N ARG A 61 -12.22 -13.43 -4.43
CA ARG A 61 -13.39 -12.61 -4.82
C ARG A 61 -12.96 -11.36 -5.60
N SER A 62 -11.87 -10.72 -5.23
CA SER A 62 -11.32 -9.56 -5.93
C SER A 62 -10.85 -9.93 -7.35
N ILE A 63 -10.21 -11.09 -7.53
CA ILE A 63 -9.86 -11.64 -8.85
C ILE A 63 -11.13 -11.84 -9.70
N ALA A 64 -12.21 -12.32 -9.12
CA ALA A 64 -13.50 -12.43 -9.82
C ALA A 64 -14.07 -11.06 -10.24
N PHE A 65 -13.71 -9.98 -9.56
CA PHE A 65 -14.02 -8.60 -9.94
C PHE A 65 -13.06 -8.01 -10.99
N GLY A 66 -12.00 -8.73 -11.36
CA GLY A 66 -11.02 -8.32 -12.36
C GLY A 66 -9.70 -7.85 -11.75
N ALA A 67 -9.46 -8.09 -10.46
CA ALA A 67 -8.17 -7.75 -9.87
C ALA A 67 -7.05 -8.63 -10.45
N VAL A 68 -5.92 -7.97 -10.73
CA VAL A 68 -4.73 -8.57 -11.32
C VAL A 68 -3.48 -8.38 -10.44
N GLY A 69 -3.67 -8.17 -9.15
CA GLY A 69 -2.59 -8.02 -8.19
C GLY A 69 -3.10 -7.82 -6.78
N ALA A 70 -2.20 -7.85 -5.80
CA ALA A 70 -2.53 -7.59 -4.41
C ALA A 70 -1.37 -6.95 -3.64
N THR A 71 -1.70 -6.35 -2.49
CA THR A 71 -0.73 -5.76 -1.58
C THR A 71 -0.86 -6.34 -0.19
N CYS A 72 0.28 -6.59 0.45
CA CYS A 72 0.39 -6.95 1.85
C CYS A 72 1.29 -5.94 2.58
N ASN A 73 1.01 -5.68 3.84
CA ASN A 73 1.83 -4.89 4.76
C ASN A 73 1.64 -5.44 6.19
N PRO A 74 2.44 -5.05 7.18
CA PRO A 74 2.35 -5.59 8.54
C PRO A 74 0.97 -5.51 9.19
N VAL A 75 0.20 -4.44 8.91
CA VAL A 75 -1.17 -4.30 9.44
C VAL A 75 -2.10 -5.33 8.78
N ILE A 76 -2.03 -5.47 7.45
CA ILE A 76 -2.83 -6.45 6.70
C ILE A 76 -2.51 -7.86 7.16
N ALA A 77 -1.22 -8.21 7.25
CA ALA A 77 -0.80 -9.54 7.69
C ALA A 77 -1.30 -9.87 9.09
N LEU A 78 -1.12 -8.96 10.05
CA LEU A 78 -1.66 -9.10 11.41
C LEU A 78 -3.17 -9.31 11.39
N THR A 79 -3.91 -8.45 10.71
CA THR A 79 -5.38 -8.54 10.64
C THR A 79 -5.85 -9.86 10.03
N THR A 80 -5.17 -10.33 8.97
CA THR A 80 -5.48 -11.63 8.34
C THR A 80 -5.22 -12.79 9.30
N ILE A 81 -4.10 -12.76 10.04
CA ILE A 81 -3.78 -13.80 11.04
C ILE A 81 -4.80 -13.78 12.18
N GLU A 82 -5.14 -12.61 12.72
CA GLU A 82 -6.13 -12.46 13.78
C GLU A 82 -7.54 -12.92 13.33
N LYS A 83 -7.93 -12.61 12.09
CA LYS A 83 -9.23 -13.02 11.50
C LYS A 83 -9.35 -14.55 11.33
N HIS A 84 -8.24 -15.22 11.01
CA HIS A 84 -8.17 -16.66 10.74
C HIS A 84 -7.24 -17.37 11.73
N LEU A 85 -7.36 -17.05 13.02
CA LEU A 85 -6.49 -17.59 14.06
C LEU A 85 -6.61 -19.12 14.21
N ASP A 86 -7.75 -19.68 13.90
CA ASP A 86 -8.01 -21.13 13.83
C ASP A 86 -7.15 -21.84 12.77
N VAL A 87 -6.76 -21.15 11.72
CA VAL A 87 -5.86 -21.62 10.65
C VAL A 87 -4.40 -21.28 10.98
N TRP A 88 -4.14 -20.02 11.32
CA TRP A 88 -2.77 -19.52 11.50
C TRP A 88 -2.15 -19.95 12.83
N GLY A 89 -2.94 -20.12 13.89
CA GLY A 89 -2.43 -20.59 15.18
C GLY A 89 -1.69 -21.94 15.08
N PRO A 90 -2.32 -23.00 14.53
CA PRO A 90 -1.63 -24.27 14.29
C PRO A 90 -0.43 -24.17 13.34
N ARG A 91 -0.48 -23.32 12.31
CA ARG A 91 0.64 -23.12 11.37
C ARG A 91 1.83 -22.48 12.06
N ILE A 92 1.62 -21.43 12.87
CA ILE A 92 2.68 -20.78 13.65
C ILE A 92 3.29 -21.75 14.66
N ALA A 93 2.48 -22.58 15.31
CA ALA A 93 2.99 -23.64 16.21
C ALA A 93 3.87 -24.65 15.45
N ALA A 94 3.44 -25.08 14.26
CA ALA A 94 4.23 -25.98 13.41
C ALA A 94 5.54 -25.34 12.92
N LEU A 95 5.54 -24.02 12.62
CA LEU A 95 6.77 -23.28 12.31
C LEU A 95 7.74 -23.27 13.49
N ALA A 96 7.24 -23.09 14.70
CA ALA A 96 8.09 -23.14 15.91
C ALA A 96 8.73 -24.53 16.12
N GLU A 97 8.05 -25.61 15.78
CA GLU A 97 8.62 -26.97 15.82
C GLU A 97 9.72 -27.14 14.73
N GLN A 98 9.54 -26.57 13.55
CA GLN A 98 10.50 -26.63 12.45
C GLN A 98 11.73 -25.72 12.69
N HIS A 99 11.53 -24.62 13.39
CA HIS A 99 12.55 -23.62 13.70
C HIS A 99 12.73 -23.45 15.22
N PRO A 100 13.29 -24.42 15.93
CA PRO A 100 13.26 -24.49 17.39
C PRO A 100 14.09 -23.37 18.08
N THR A 101 14.90 -22.64 17.34
CA THR A 101 15.69 -21.49 17.82
C THR A 101 15.12 -20.13 17.42
N ALA A 102 14.06 -20.12 16.61
CA ALA A 102 13.43 -18.89 16.13
C ALA A 102 12.67 -18.20 17.28
N GLY A 103 12.84 -16.89 17.40
CA GLY A 103 12.04 -16.06 18.29
C GLY A 103 10.69 -15.68 17.69
N GLU A 104 9.85 -15.02 18.50
CA GLU A 104 8.49 -14.63 18.09
C GLU A 104 8.48 -13.84 16.79
N SER A 105 9.40 -12.91 16.64
CA SER A 105 9.53 -12.07 15.45
C SER A 105 9.86 -12.88 14.18
N GLU A 106 10.82 -13.79 14.27
CA GLU A 106 11.19 -14.64 13.13
C GLU A 106 10.03 -15.54 12.72
N LEU A 107 9.33 -16.14 13.68
CA LEU A 107 8.14 -16.96 13.41
C LEU A 107 7.00 -16.16 12.80
N GLY A 108 6.79 -14.92 13.24
CA GLY A 108 5.80 -14.02 12.65
C GLY A 108 6.12 -13.70 11.19
N TRP A 109 7.39 -13.45 10.86
CA TRP A 109 7.81 -13.21 9.49
C TRP A 109 7.74 -14.47 8.61
N LEU A 110 8.07 -15.65 9.14
CA LEU A 110 7.88 -16.92 8.43
C LEU A 110 6.39 -17.17 8.11
N ALA A 111 5.47 -16.80 9.00
CA ALA A 111 4.05 -16.86 8.73
C ALA A 111 3.62 -15.88 7.62
N ILE A 112 4.18 -14.66 7.60
CA ILE A 112 3.96 -13.69 6.53
C ILE A 112 4.49 -14.21 5.19
N GLU A 113 5.64 -14.88 5.17
CA GLU A 113 6.19 -15.49 3.95
C GLU A 113 5.28 -16.60 3.41
N GLN A 114 4.79 -17.50 4.27
CA GLN A 114 3.83 -18.54 3.85
C GLN A 114 2.55 -17.94 3.28
N MET A 115 1.97 -16.95 3.95
CA MET A 115 0.79 -16.21 3.47
C MET A 115 1.06 -15.58 2.10
N SER A 116 2.24 -15.00 1.93
CA SER A 116 2.63 -14.33 0.70
C SER A 116 2.78 -15.31 -0.46
N ILE A 117 3.38 -16.49 -0.23
CA ILE A 117 3.52 -17.53 -1.24
C ILE A 117 2.12 -18.01 -1.70
N GLU A 118 1.21 -18.29 -0.76
CA GLU A 118 -0.15 -18.73 -1.08
C GLU A 118 -0.95 -17.66 -1.86
N ALA A 119 -0.83 -16.40 -1.48
CA ALA A 119 -1.49 -15.30 -2.19
C ALA A 119 -0.87 -15.06 -3.58
N ALA A 120 0.46 -15.16 -3.72
CA ALA A 120 1.15 -15.03 -4.99
C ALA A 120 0.71 -16.13 -5.98
N GLU A 121 0.48 -17.35 -5.50
CA GLU A 121 0.04 -18.47 -6.32
C GLU A 121 -1.30 -18.22 -7.01
N LEU A 122 -2.26 -17.58 -6.33
CA LEU A 122 -3.56 -17.19 -6.91
C LEU A 122 -3.41 -16.18 -8.06
N LEU A 123 -2.37 -15.39 -8.07
CA LEU A 123 -2.09 -14.33 -9.04
C LEU A 123 -1.26 -14.80 -10.24
N LEU A 124 -0.63 -15.97 -10.19
CA LEU A 124 0.23 -16.51 -11.25
C LEU A 124 -0.45 -16.58 -12.63
N PRO A 125 -1.73 -16.93 -12.77
CA PRO A 125 -2.37 -16.92 -14.10
C PRO A 125 -2.35 -15.54 -14.76
N ALA A 126 -2.64 -14.46 -14.00
CA ALA A 126 -2.59 -13.09 -14.51
C ALA A 126 -1.14 -12.66 -14.81
N PHE A 127 -0.18 -13.07 -13.98
CA PHE A 127 1.25 -12.81 -14.19
C PHE A 127 1.73 -13.37 -15.52
N ARG A 128 1.45 -14.64 -15.76
CA ARG A 128 1.88 -15.33 -17.00
C ARG A 128 1.17 -14.79 -18.23
N ALA A 129 -0.12 -14.47 -18.12
CA ALA A 129 -0.89 -13.91 -19.23
C ALA A 129 -0.43 -12.50 -19.63
N SER A 130 0.06 -11.70 -18.71
CA SER A 130 0.54 -10.32 -18.95
C SER A 130 2.04 -10.22 -19.27
N GLY A 131 2.76 -11.34 -19.32
CA GLY A 131 4.23 -11.32 -19.47
C GLY A 131 4.96 -10.68 -18.29
N GLY A 132 4.38 -10.74 -17.10
CA GLY A 132 4.98 -10.24 -15.86
C GLY A 132 4.61 -8.82 -15.47
N ARG A 133 3.80 -8.13 -16.27
CA ARG A 133 3.32 -6.77 -15.96
C ARG A 133 2.33 -6.75 -14.78
N ASP A 134 1.33 -7.62 -14.82
CA ASP A 134 0.30 -7.81 -13.81
C ASP A 134 0.48 -9.15 -13.09
N GLY A 135 -0.44 -9.55 -12.25
CA GLY A 135 -0.37 -10.78 -11.46
C GLY A 135 0.64 -10.72 -10.32
N ARG A 136 0.91 -9.51 -9.82
CA ARG A 136 1.94 -9.27 -8.80
C ARG A 136 1.36 -9.28 -7.40
N LEU A 137 2.08 -9.91 -6.46
CA LEU A 137 1.88 -9.72 -5.02
C LEU A 137 2.95 -8.80 -4.47
N SER A 138 2.54 -7.74 -3.81
CA SER A 138 3.45 -6.79 -3.18
C SER A 138 3.60 -7.07 -1.69
N VAL A 139 4.80 -7.52 -1.25
CA VAL A 139 5.14 -7.85 0.13
C VAL A 139 6.03 -6.78 0.72
N GLN A 140 5.70 -6.25 1.90
CA GLN A 140 6.45 -5.18 2.53
C GLN A 140 7.60 -5.72 3.36
N THR A 141 8.78 -5.05 3.28
CA THR A 141 9.91 -5.30 4.17
C THR A 141 9.58 -5.00 5.63
N ASP A 142 10.28 -5.64 6.54
CA ASP A 142 10.20 -5.42 7.98
C ASP A 142 10.36 -3.92 8.32
N PRO A 143 9.37 -3.28 8.96
CA PRO A 143 9.43 -1.86 9.26
C PRO A 143 10.57 -1.49 10.23
N ARG A 144 11.10 -2.44 11.00
CA ARG A 144 12.26 -2.23 11.89
C ARG A 144 13.54 -1.95 11.12
N LEU A 145 13.63 -2.38 9.85
CA LEU A 145 14.78 -2.16 8.97
C LEU A 145 14.81 -0.74 8.36
N HIS A 146 13.85 0.13 8.65
CA HIS A 146 13.69 1.45 8.01
C HIS A 146 14.92 2.38 8.13
N ARG A 147 15.93 2.04 8.93
CA ARG A 147 17.18 2.82 9.14
C ARG A 147 18.41 2.16 8.53
N ASP A 148 18.27 0.99 7.92
CA ASP A 148 19.36 0.18 7.38
C ASP A 148 19.07 -0.19 5.92
N ALA A 149 19.76 0.50 4.98
CA ALA A 149 19.55 0.27 3.55
C ALA A 149 20.00 -1.13 3.12
N ASP A 150 21.11 -1.64 3.68
CA ASP A 150 21.68 -2.93 3.30
C ASP A 150 20.75 -4.06 3.77
N ALA A 151 20.20 -3.95 4.98
CA ALA A 151 19.23 -4.91 5.51
C ALA A 151 17.92 -4.89 4.69
N LEU A 152 17.42 -3.70 4.29
CA LEU A 152 16.27 -3.59 3.39
C LEU A 152 16.52 -4.27 2.05
N VAL A 153 17.70 -4.09 1.46
CA VAL A 153 18.09 -4.73 0.20
C VAL A 153 18.18 -6.24 0.36
N ALA A 154 18.83 -6.72 1.43
CA ALA A 154 18.98 -8.15 1.68
C ALA A 154 17.61 -8.84 1.80
N GLN A 155 16.68 -8.24 2.57
CA GLN A 155 15.33 -8.77 2.72
C GLN A 155 14.53 -8.66 1.41
N ALA A 156 14.73 -7.58 0.63
CA ALA A 156 14.07 -7.43 -0.67
C ALA A 156 14.49 -8.52 -1.65
N VAL A 157 15.76 -8.86 -1.71
CA VAL A 157 16.26 -9.97 -2.52
C VAL A 157 15.63 -11.29 -2.06
N HIS A 158 15.67 -11.57 -0.74
CA HIS A 158 15.07 -12.78 -0.18
C HIS A 158 13.57 -12.89 -0.53
N PHE A 159 12.80 -11.84 -0.35
CA PHE A 159 11.37 -11.88 -0.67
C PHE A 159 11.08 -12.05 -2.16
N SER A 160 11.92 -11.51 -3.04
CA SER A 160 11.76 -11.68 -4.48
C SER A 160 12.00 -13.11 -4.95
N GLU A 161 12.67 -13.95 -4.15
CA GLU A 161 12.95 -15.35 -4.41
C GLU A 161 11.84 -16.29 -3.94
N LEU A 162 10.89 -15.81 -3.09
CA LEU A 162 9.79 -16.63 -2.57
C LEU A 162 8.81 -17.07 -3.68
N ALA A 163 8.54 -16.21 -4.67
CA ALA A 163 7.76 -16.54 -5.87
C ALA A 163 8.08 -15.57 -7.02
N GLU A 164 7.96 -16.06 -8.26
CA GLU A 164 8.31 -15.32 -9.49
C GLU A 164 7.53 -14.01 -9.70
N ASN A 165 6.37 -13.87 -9.06
CA ASN A 165 5.48 -12.73 -9.19
C ASN A 165 5.43 -11.84 -7.94
N ILE A 166 6.33 -12.02 -6.99
CA ILE A 166 6.46 -11.10 -5.86
C ILE A 166 7.19 -9.84 -6.30
N ILE A 167 6.68 -8.69 -5.85
CA ILE A 167 7.38 -7.40 -5.83
C ILE A 167 7.53 -6.93 -4.39
N VAL A 168 8.60 -6.20 -4.09
CA VAL A 168 8.94 -5.90 -2.70
C VAL A 168 8.66 -4.45 -2.36
N LYS A 169 7.94 -4.26 -1.25
CA LYS A 169 7.49 -2.95 -0.77
C LYS A 169 8.53 -2.33 0.15
N ILE A 170 9.15 -1.21 -0.28
CA ILE A 170 10.20 -0.49 0.45
C ILE A 170 9.73 0.94 0.78
N PRO A 171 9.94 1.45 2.01
CA PRO A 171 9.53 2.80 2.39
C PRO A 171 10.27 3.91 1.60
N ALA A 172 9.56 4.91 1.08
CA ALA A 172 10.13 6.06 0.38
C ALA A 172 10.70 7.10 1.38
N THR A 173 11.75 6.71 2.10
CA THR A 173 12.58 7.56 2.97
C THR A 173 13.96 7.75 2.35
N ALA A 174 14.81 8.62 2.88
CA ALA A 174 16.18 8.79 2.38
C ALA A 174 16.97 7.47 2.37
N ILE A 175 16.77 6.62 3.38
CA ILE A 175 17.36 5.28 3.45
C ILE A 175 16.72 4.36 2.40
N GLY A 176 15.38 4.39 2.30
CA GLY A 176 14.65 3.56 1.35
C GLY A 176 14.95 3.90 -0.11
N ILE A 177 15.16 5.17 -0.47
CA ILE A 177 15.55 5.57 -1.84
C ILE A 177 16.85 4.90 -2.26
N ARG A 178 17.85 4.81 -1.36
CA ARG A 178 19.10 4.09 -1.64
C ARG A 178 18.88 2.58 -1.77
N ALA A 179 18.05 2.02 -0.89
CA ALA A 179 17.69 0.61 -0.96
C ALA A 179 16.92 0.26 -2.23
N ILE A 180 16.00 1.12 -2.69
CA ILE A 180 15.24 0.95 -3.93
C ILE A 180 16.16 0.90 -5.15
N GLU A 181 17.12 1.81 -5.27
CA GLU A 181 18.10 1.81 -6.37
C GLU A 181 18.92 0.50 -6.38
N GLU A 182 19.46 0.12 -5.24
CA GLU A 182 20.30 -1.09 -5.13
C GLU A 182 19.49 -2.38 -5.34
N ALA A 183 18.27 -2.48 -4.77
CA ALA A 183 17.41 -3.64 -4.98
C ALA A 183 16.97 -3.77 -6.46
N THR A 184 16.64 -2.66 -7.12
CA THR A 184 16.37 -2.64 -8.57
C THR A 184 17.58 -3.10 -9.36
N TYR A 185 18.77 -2.61 -9.04
CA TYR A 185 20.02 -3.08 -9.66
C TYR A 185 20.21 -4.59 -9.47
N ARG A 186 19.83 -5.16 -8.34
CA ARG A 186 19.87 -6.62 -8.10
C ARG A 186 18.75 -7.39 -8.79
N GLY A 187 17.85 -6.72 -9.52
CA GLY A 187 16.79 -7.36 -10.30
C GLY A 187 15.47 -7.54 -9.53
N VAL A 188 15.31 -6.88 -8.38
CA VAL A 188 14.07 -6.90 -7.61
C VAL A 188 13.09 -5.90 -8.19
N SER A 189 11.87 -6.33 -8.50
CA SER A 189 10.76 -5.41 -8.80
C SER A 189 10.28 -4.73 -7.51
N ILE A 190 10.08 -3.42 -7.56
CA ILE A 190 9.81 -2.59 -6.38
C ILE A 190 8.38 -2.08 -6.35
N ASN A 191 7.80 -2.06 -5.14
CA ASN A 191 6.69 -1.18 -4.80
C ASN A 191 7.15 -0.18 -3.75
N ALA A 192 7.19 1.11 -4.05
CA ALA A 192 7.47 2.10 -3.00
C ALA A 192 6.26 2.27 -2.09
N THR A 193 6.50 2.38 -0.77
CA THR A 193 5.45 2.60 0.24
C THR A 193 5.86 3.70 1.22
N VAL A 194 5.00 4.01 2.18
CA VAL A 194 5.20 5.15 3.10
C VAL A 194 5.52 6.41 2.30
N SER A 195 4.79 6.54 1.19
CA SER A 195 4.92 7.59 0.20
C SER A 195 3.57 8.29 0.03
N PHE A 196 3.58 9.61 0.01
CA PHE A 196 2.38 10.45 0.06
C PHE A 196 2.49 11.64 -0.88
N THR A 197 3.71 11.97 -1.31
CA THR A 197 4.03 13.23 -1.97
C THR A 197 4.52 13.02 -3.39
N VAL A 198 4.30 14.00 -4.24
CA VAL A 198 4.84 14.01 -5.60
C VAL A 198 6.37 13.93 -5.58
N ALA A 199 7.04 14.67 -4.68
CA ALA A 199 8.48 14.61 -4.52
C ALA A 199 8.99 13.20 -4.18
N GLN A 200 8.30 12.48 -3.27
CA GLN A 200 8.65 11.08 -2.97
C GLN A 200 8.48 10.19 -4.19
N ALA A 201 7.36 10.32 -4.92
CA ALA A 201 7.09 9.50 -6.09
C ALA A 201 8.15 9.69 -7.18
N VAL A 202 8.53 10.93 -7.46
CA VAL A 202 9.57 11.27 -8.45
C VAL A 202 10.93 10.71 -8.01
N ALA A 203 11.34 10.93 -6.76
CA ALA A 203 12.63 10.43 -6.25
C ALA A 203 12.71 8.89 -6.30
N VAL A 204 11.61 8.20 -6.05
CA VAL A 204 11.52 6.73 -6.18
C VAL A 204 11.67 6.31 -7.64
N ALA A 205 10.91 6.93 -8.56
CA ALA A 205 11.00 6.61 -9.98
C ALA A 205 12.42 6.79 -10.50
N GLU A 206 13.06 7.90 -10.16
CA GLU A 206 14.46 8.17 -10.53
C GLU A 206 15.44 7.14 -9.93
N ALA A 207 15.21 6.66 -8.70
CA ALA A 207 16.03 5.60 -8.11
C ALA A 207 15.87 4.27 -8.85
N ILE A 208 14.65 3.93 -9.25
CA ILE A 208 14.35 2.75 -10.08
C ILE A 208 15.06 2.88 -11.44
N GLU A 209 14.95 4.04 -12.12
CA GLU A 209 15.62 4.27 -13.39
C GLU A 209 17.14 4.12 -13.27
N ARG A 210 17.77 4.73 -12.23
CA ARG A 210 19.22 4.55 -11.99
C ARG A 210 19.60 3.08 -11.75
N GLY A 211 18.76 2.33 -11.04
CA GLY A 211 18.96 0.88 -10.86
C GLY A 211 18.96 0.13 -12.19
N PHE A 212 18.03 0.42 -13.07
CA PHE A 212 17.98 -0.14 -14.43
C PHE A 212 19.16 0.29 -15.31
N ASP A 213 19.55 1.55 -15.27
CA ASP A 213 20.68 2.05 -16.02
C ASP A 213 22.00 1.35 -15.62
N ARG A 214 22.18 1.09 -14.32
CA ARG A 214 23.31 0.29 -13.80
C ARG A 214 23.29 -1.14 -14.36
N ARG A 215 22.12 -1.79 -14.38
CA ARG A 215 21.96 -3.13 -14.97
C ARG A 215 22.32 -3.15 -16.44
N ALA A 216 21.78 -2.19 -17.21
CA ALA A 216 22.04 -2.07 -18.63
C ALA A 216 23.53 -1.84 -18.92
N ALA A 217 24.21 -1.02 -18.13
CA ALA A 217 25.65 -0.75 -18.26
C ALA A 217 26.50 -2.01 -18.05
N GLU A 218 26.03 -2.97 -17.26
CA GLU A 218 26.70 -4.26 -16.99
C GLU A 218 26.21 -5.41 -17.89
N GLY A 219 25.26 -5.14 -18.80
CA GLY A 219 24.68 -6.16 -19.70
C GLY A 219 23.84 -7.21 -18.98
N LEU A 220 23.30 -6.87 -17.79
CA LEU A 220 22.41 -7.74 -17.04
C LEU A 220 21.01 -7.76 -17.71
N PRO A 221 20.25 -8.87 -17.57
CA PRO A 221 18.91 -8.98 -18.14
C PRO A 221 18.02 -7.83 -17.69
N ASP A 222 17.19 -7.37 -18.62
CA ASP A 222 16.21 -6.35 -18.34
C ASP A 222 15.03 -6.90 -17.52
N HIS A 223 14.61 -6.17 -16.50
CA HIS A 223 13.44 -6.47 -15.67
C HIS A 223 12.49 -5.27 -15.67
N GLU A 224 12.20 -4.75 -16.86
CA GLU A 224 11.45 -3.49 -17.05
C GLU A 224 10.06 -3.47 -16.45
N PHE A 225 9.46 -4.62 -16.15
CA PHE A 225 8.06 -4.69 -15.82
C PHE A 225 7.79 -4.98 -14.34
N GLY A 226 6.75 -4.34 -13.81
CA GLY A 226 6.13 -4.67 -12.53
C GLY A 226 6.42 -3.71 -11.38
N SER A 227 7.44 -2.85 -11.47
CA SER A 227 7.67 -1.84 -10.42
C SER A 227 6.54 -0.80 -10.40
N VAL A 228 6.07 -0.47 -9.18
CA VAL A 228 5.02 0.52 -8.93
C VAL A 228 5.44 1.48 -7.83
N VAL A 229 4.94 2.68 -7.90
CA VAL A 229 5.18 3.74 -6.92
C VAL A 229 3.85 4.10 -6.26
N THR A 230 3.67 3.62 -5.04
CA THR A 230 2.44 3.91 -4.29
C THR A 230 2.44 5.35 -3.78
N ILE A 231 1.34 6.06 -3.99
CA ILE A 231 0.93 7.22 -3.20
C ILE A 231 -0.26 6.79 -2.34
N MET A 232 -0.10 6.83 -1.03
CA MET A 232 -1.14 6.45 -0.06
C MET A 232 -2.13 7.62 0.11
N GLY A 233 -2.97 7.84 -0.94
CA GLY A 233 -3.79 9.03 -1.10
C GLY A 233 -4.68 9.33 0.09
N GLY A 234 -5.42 8.35 0.61
CA GLY A 234 -6.28 8.57 1.76
C GLY A 234 -5.53 8.87 3.07
N ARG A 235 -4.32 8.34 3.23
CA ARG A 235 -3.48 8.73 4.38
C ARG A 235 -2.92 10.15 4.24
N LEU A 236 -2.73 10.63 3.03
CA LEU A 236 -2.45 12.03 2.79
C LEU A 236 -3.67 12.88 3.16
N ASP A 237 -4.88 12.49 2.75
CA ASP A 237 -6.11 13.18 3.16
C ASP A 237 -6.22 13.27 4.68
N ASP A 238 -5.98 12.16 5.40
CA ASP A 238 -5.98 12.11 6.87
C ASP A 238 -4.95 13.07 7.48
N TRP A 239 -3.74 13.13 6.89
CA TRP A 239 -2.69 14.03 7.36
C TRP A 239 -3.06 15.51 7.15
N ILE A 240 -3.55 15.86 5.97
CA ILE A 240 -3.96 17.23 5.66
C ILE A 240 -5.13 17.67 6.57
N LYS A 241 -6.13 16.80 6.78
CA LYS A 241 -7.23 17.04 7.73
C LYS A 241 -6.71 17.29 9.15
N ALA A 242 -5.76 16.47 9.61
CA ALA A 242 -5.15 16.63 10.93
C ALA A 242 -4.37 17.95 11.07
N SER A 243 -3.60 18.33 10.04
CA SER A 243 -2.85 19.57 10.01
C SER A 243 -3.75 20.80 10.01
N VAL A 244 -4.81 20.80 9.20
CA VAL A 244 -5.84 21.86 9.16
C VAL A 244 -6.51 22.03 10.52
N ALA A 245 -6.84 20.92 11.19
CA ALA A 245 -7.44 20.93 12.52
C ALA A 245 -6.45 21.50 13.57
N ALA A 246 -5.18 21.09 13.53
CA ALA A 246 -4.15 21.59 14.44
C ALA A 246 -3.92 23.11 14.27
N ASP A 247 -3.93 23.59 13.03
CA ASP A 247 -3.80 25.02 12.69
C ASP A 247 -5.10 25.82 12.93
N ARG A 248 -6.19 25.16 13.34
CA ARG A 248 -7.52 25.74 13.57
C ARG A 248 -8.04 26.52 12.34
N ARG A 249 -7.73 26.02 11.14
CA ARG A 249 -8.20 26.59 9.88
C ARG A 249 -9.57 26.02 9.49
N LEU A 250 -10.35 26.80 8.76
CA LEU A 250 -11.57 26.35 8.13
C LEU A 250 -11.34 26.23 6.62
N VAL A 251 -11.74 25.09 6.08
CA VAL A 251 -11.71 24.80 4.64
C VAL A 251 -13.12 24.39 4.22
N GLN A 252 -13.49 24.69 2.98
CA GLN A 252 -14.80 24.30 2.44
C GLN A 252 -15.00 22.77 2.56
N PRO A 253 -16.20 22.32 2.96
CA PRO A 253 -16.50 20.90 3.04
C PRO A 253 -16.21 20.17 1.73
N GLY A 254 -15.57 19.01 1.82
CA GLY A 254 -15.21 18.17 0.68
C GLY A 254 -13.89 18.53 0.00
N HIS A 255 -13.34 19.75 0.14
CA HIS A 255 -12.08 20.10 -0.53
C HIS A 255 -10.91 19.25 -0.06
N LEU A 256 -10.83 18.90 1.24
CA LEU A 256 -9.74 18.10 1.80
C LEU A 256 -9.74 16.64 1.31
N ASP A 257 -10.87 16.16 0.78
CA ASP A 257 -10.99 14.80 0.23
C ASP A 257 -10.30 14.65 -1.14
N TRP A 258 -9.85 15.75 -1.70
CA TRP A 258 -9.13 15.79 -2.97
C TRP A 258 -7.61 15.81 -2.82
N ALA A 259 -7.07 15.92 -1.62
CA ALA A 259 -5.63 16.10 -1.43
C ALA A 259 -4.82 14.92 -2.01
N GLY A 260 -5.22 13.69 -1.71
CA GLY A 260 -4.60 12.48 -2.24
C GLY A 260 -4.78 12.34 -3.75
N VAL A 261 -5.99 12.59 -4.25
CA VAL A 261 -6.30 12.55 -5.68
C VAL A 261 -5.48 13.57 -6.46
N ALA A 262 -5.35 14.80 -5.95
CA ALA A 262 -4.55 15.84 -6.59
C ALA A 262 -3.06 15.44 -6.70
N ALA A 263 -2.48 14.93 -5.61
CA ALA A 263 -1.10 14.44 -5.63
C ALA A 263 -0.90 13.26 -6.59
N LEU A 264 -1.88 12.33 -6.66
CA LEU A 264 -1.85 11.19 -7.58
C LEU A 264 -1.93 11.63 -9.04
N LYS A 265 -2.86 12.52 -9.39
CA LYS A 265 -2.99 13.04 -10.77
C LYS A 265 -1.73 13.80 -11.20
N GLU A 266 -1.15 14.61 -10.32
CA GLU A 266 0.09 15.34 -10.61
C GLU A 266 1.30 14.41 -10.80
N ALA A 267 1.47 13.42 -9.91
CA ALA A 267 2.51 12.42 -10.07
C ALA A 267 2.32 11.61 -11.35
N TYR A 268 1.08 11.19 -11.67
CA TYR A 268 0.76 10.48 -12.91
C TYR A 268 1.11 11.30 -14.16
N ARG A 269 0.79 12.61 -14.18
CA ARG A 269 1.16 13.52 -15.25
C ARG A 269 2.69 13.56 -15.45
N ILE A 270 3.45 13.74 -14.36
CA ILE A 270 4.92 13.79 -14.41
C ILE A 270 5.49 12.46 -14.91
N PHE A 271 4.98 11.33 -14.43
CA PHE A 271 5.44 10.01 -14.86
C PHE A 271 5.25 9.79 -16.36
N ARG A 272 4.11 10.18 -16.91
CA ARG A 272 3.84 10.12 -18.35
C ARG A 272 4.76 11.05 -19.16
N GLU A 273 4.95 12.28 -18.71
CA GLU A 273 5.79 13.27 -19.40
C GLU A 273 7.26 12.85 -19.45
N ARG A 274 7.75 12.22 -18.38
CA ARG A 274 9.14 11.75 -18.28
C ARG A 274 9.35 10.34 -18.80
N GLY A 275 8.29 9.60 -19.08
CA GLY A 275 8.35 8.23 -19.58
C GLY A 275 8.99 7.25 -18.58
N TYR A 276 8.74 7.42 -17.29
CA TYR A 276 9.22 6.47 -16.28
C TYR A 276 8.63 5.07 -16.51
N ARG A 277 9.46 4.04 -16.32
CA ARG A 277 9.08 2.63 -16.51
C ARG A 277 8.16 2.10 -15.41
N SER A 278 8.24 2.69 -14.20
CA SER A 278 7.34 2.36 -13.09
C SER A 278 5.98 3.04 -13.23
N ARG A 279 4.92 2.40 -12.72
CA ARG A 279 3.55 2.95 -12.71
C ARG A 279 3.21 3.55 -11.34
N ILE A 280 2.36 4.57 -11.31
CA ILE A 280 1.76 5.05 -10.07
C ILE A 280 0.78 4.01 -9.53
N LEU A 281 0.74 3.85 -8.20
CA LEU A 281 -0.27 3.05 -7.50
C LEU A 281 -1.01 3.92 -6.48
N SER A 282 -2.34 3.96 -6.57
CA SER A 282 -3.22 4.58 -5.58
C SER A 282 -3.65 3.57 -4.53
N ALA A 283 -3.39 3.86 -3.25
CA ALA A 283 -3.76 3.00 -2.12
C ALA A 283 -4.33 3.81 -0.94
N ALA A 284 -4.79 3.07 0.08
CA ALA A 284 -5.32 3.61 1.33
C ALA A 284 -6.56 4.48 1.13
N PHE A 285 -7.62 3.90 0.58
CA PHE A 285 -8.86 4.59 0.25
C PHE A 285 -9.55 5.18 1.48
N ARG A 286 -10.13 6.40 1.30
CA ARG A 286 -10.97 7.11 2.29
C ARG A 286 -12.26 7.67 1.69
N ASN A 287 -12.33 7.73 0.35
CA ASN A 287 -13.50 8.19 -0.39
C ASN A 287 -13.49 7.61 -1.81
N HIS A 288 -14.62 7.67 -2.50
CA HIS A 288 -14.76 7.12 -3.86
C HIS A 288 -14.01 7.89 -4.95
N LEU A 289 -13.58 9.15 -4.70
CA LEU A 289 -12.78 9.90 -5.66
C LEU A 289 -11.46 9.21 -5.97
N GLN A 290 -10.92 8.44 -5.02
CA GLN A 290 -9.71 7.62 -5.21
C GLN A 290 -9.93 6.44 -6.16
N TRP A 291 -11.17 6.21 -6.58
CA TRP A 291 -11.55 5.33 -7.69
C TRP A 291 -11.98 6.15 -8.90
N SER A 292 -13.07 6.91 -8.79
CA SER A 292 -13.74 7.57 -9.91
C SER A 292 -12.87 8.60 -10.65
N GLU A 293 -11.89 9.21 -9.96
CA GLU A 293 -11.01 10.23 -10.54
C GLU A 293 -9.71 9.66 -11.16
N LEU A 294 -9.41 8.37 -10.93
CA LEU A 294 -8.14 7.79 -11.32
C LEU A 294 -8.26 6.68 -12.37
N VAL A 295 -9.40 6.02 -12.45
CA VAL A 295 -9.63 4.95 -13.42
C VAL A 295 -9.58 5.49 -14.84
N GLY A 296 -8.94 4.72 -15.75
CA GLY A 296 -8.75 5.07 -17.17
C GLY A 296 -7.28 5.25 -17.55
N GLY A 297 -6.44 5.68 -16.61
CA GLY A 297 -5.01 5.82 -16.82
C GLY A 297 -4.22 4.53 -16.70
N ASP A 298 -3.01 4.52 -17.27
CA ASP A 298 -2.03 3.45 -17.04
C ASP A 298 -1.42 3.57 -15.64
N LEU A 299 -2.18 3.17 -14.66
CA LEU A 299 -1.80 3.15 -13.25
C LEU A 299 -2.45 1.96 -12.54
N VAL A 300 -2.09 1.75 -11.30
CA VAL A 300 -2.68 0.73 -10.43
C VAL A 300 -3.58 1.40 -9.40
N VAL A 301 -4.78 0.86 -9.18
CA VAL A 301 -5.64 1.21 -8.05
C VAL A 301 -5.76 0.00 -7.13
N SER A 302 -5.50 0.20 -5.84
CA SER A 302 -5.50 -0.88 -4.84
C SER A 302 -6.45 -0.53 -3.69
N PRO A 303 -7.79 -0.62 -3.91
CA PRO A 303 -8.76 -0.45 -2.85
C PRO A 303 -8.76 -1.66 -1.90
N PRO A 304 -8.89 -1.47 -0.58
CA PRO A 304 -9.26 -2.52 0.35
C PRO A 304 -10.52 -3.25 -0.12
N PHE A 305 -10.65 -4.52 0.23
CA PHE A 305 -11.77 -5.34 -0.24
C PHE A 305 -13.15 -4.74 0.14
N GLU A 306 -13.27 -4.16 1.33
CA GLU A 306 -14.47 -3.41 1.75
C GLU A 306 -14.82 -2.26 0.78
N TRP A 307 -13.82 -1.50 0.31
CA TRP A 307 -14.04 -0.44 -0.67
C TRP A 307 -14.46 -0.99 -2.04
N GLN A 308 -13.97 -2.17 -2.43
CA GLN A 308 -14.45 -2.85 -3.65
C GLN A 308 -15.94 -3.16 -3.53
N LEU A 309 -16.39 -3.66 -2.36
CA LEU A 309 -17.81 -3.91 -2.11
C LEU A 309 -18.64 -2.62 -2.11
N LEU A 310 -18.14 -1.54 -1.48
CA LEU A 310 -18.83 -0.25 -1.48
C LEU A 310 -18.96 0.34 -2.91
N ILE A 311 -17.91 0.28 -3.71
CA ILE A 311 -17.94 0.69 -5.11
C ILE A 311 -18.97 -0.18 -5.88
N HIS A 312 -18.99 -1.47 -5.56
CA HIS A 312 -19.94 -2.44 -6.09
C HIS A 312 -21.39 -2.06 -5.79
N GLU A 313 -21.74 -1.97 -4.57
CA GLU A 313 -23.11 -1.76 -4.09
C GLU A 313 -23.67 -0.40 -4.53
N ASN A 314 -22.83 0.62 -4.56
CA ASN A 314 -23.20 1.98 -4.93
C ASN A 314 -23.11 2.26 -6.44
N ARG A 315 -22.66 1.27 -7.23
CA ARG A 315 -22.56 1.38 -8.70
C ARG A 315 -21.82 2.64 -9.15
N ILE A 316 -20.67 2.91 -8.52
CA ILE A 316 -19.89 4.10 -8.86
C ILE A 316 -19.44 4.01 -10.30
N GLU A 317 -19.94 4.92 -11.13
CA GLU A 317 -19.65 4.97 -12.57
C GLU A 317 -18.16 5.23 -12.82
N VAL A 318 -17.67 4.69 -13.92
CA VAL A 318 -16.31 4.86 -14.41
C VAL A 318 -16.34 5.62 -15.74
N ASP A 319 -15.71 6.78 -15.74
CA ASP A 319 -15.38 7.48 -16.99
C ASP A 319 -13.87 7.31 -17.23
N PRO A 320 -13.45 6.55 -18.25
CA PRO A 320 -12.03 6.34 -18.55
C PRO A 320 -11.26 7.62 -18.89
N ALA A 321 -11.94 8.70 -19.22
CA ALA A 321 -11.31 9.99 -19.48
C ALA A 321 -11.08 10.81 -18.21
N GLN A 322 -11.63 10.39 -17.07
CA GLN A 322 -11.61 11.19 -15.83
C GLN A 322 -10.21 11.41 -15.27
N ILE A 323 -9.27 10.48 -15.50
CA ILE A 323 -7.86 10.64 -15.08
C ILE A 323 -7.21 11.89 -15.70
N ASP A 324 -7.56 12.22 -16.93
CA ASP A 324 -7.02 13.39 -17.65
C ASP A 324 -7.78 14.70 -17.34
N VAL A 325 -8.93 14.62 -16.63
CA VAL A 325 -9.65 15.80 -16.15
C VAL A 325 -8.90 16.40 -14.95
N PRO A 326 -8.51 17.68 -15.01
CA PRO A 326 -7.80 18.28 -13.89
C PRO A 326 -8.68 18.42 -12.65
N VAL A 327 -8.05 18.45 -11.48
CA VAL A 327 -8.72 18.80 -10.22
C VAL A 327 -9.40 20.17 -10.39
N PRO A 328 -10.65 20.35 -9.93
CA PRO A 328 -11.32 21.65 -10.02
C PRO A 328 -10.46 22.78 -9.49
N ALA A 329 -10.31 23.85 -10.27
CA ALA A 329 -9.36 24.93 -9.99
C ALA A 329 -9.56 25.59 -8.61
N GLU A 330 -10.81 25.73 -8.19
CA GLU A 330 -11.16 26.28 -6.88
C GLU A 330 -10.70 25.38 -5.71
N ILE A 331 -10.82 24.04 -5.90
CA ILE A 331 -10.38 23.06 -4.90
C ILE A 331 -8.85 23.08 -4.82
N LEU A 332 -8.17 22.98 -5.97
CA LEU A 332 -6.71 23.00 -6.02
C LEU A 332 -6.15 24.29 -5.42
N ALA A 333 -6.74 25.45 -5.74
CA ALA A 333 -6.33 26.72 -5.16
C ALA A 333 -6.48 26.74 -3.63
N ALA A 334 -7.60 26.24 -3.10
CA ALA A 334 -7.82 26.15 -1.66
C ALA A 334 -6.83 25.20 -0.97
N LEU A 335 -6.52 24.06 -1.59
CA LEU A 335 -5.52 23.12 -1.09
C LEU A 335 -4.11 23.71 -1.08
N LEU A 336 -3.73 24.48 -2.12
CA LEU A 336 -2.42 25.14 -2.23
C LEU A 336 -2.19 26.25 -1.18
N GLU A 337 -3.24 26.73 -0.51
CA GLU A 337 -3.10 27.60 0.66
C GLU A 337 -2.62 26.88 1.93
N LEU A 338 -2.61 25.53 1.91
CA LEU A 338 -2.22 24.69 3.03
C LEU A 338 -0.73 24.33 2.92
N PRO A 339 0.12 24.71 3.89
CA PRO A 339 1.57 24.45 3.81
C PRO A 339 1.90 22.95 3.63
N GLU A 340 1.25 22.06 4.38
CA GLU A 340 1.51 20.62 4.30
C GLU A 340 1.03 20.02 2.96
N PHE A 341 -0.04 20.54 2.36
CA PHE A 341 -0.43 20.14 1.02
C PHE A 341 0.56 20.63 -0.05
N ARG A 342 1.04 21.84 0.03
CA ARG A 342 2.08 22.33 -0.89
C ARG A 342 3.34 21.46 -0.86
N ARG A 343 3.77 21.05 0.33
CA ARG A 343 4.88 20.08 0.50
C ARG A 343 4.60 18.74 -0.18
N ALA A 344 3.35 18.30 -0.16
CA ALA A 344 2.96 17.03 -0.76
C ALA A 344 2.76 17.11 -2.28
N TYR A 345 2.23 18.22 -2.77
CA TYR A 345 1.81 18.38 -4.16
C TYR A 345 2.92 18.88 -5.09
N LEU A 346 3.75 19.84 -4.63
CA LEU A 346 4.82 20.38 -5.46
C LEU A 346 5.95 19.36 -5.61
N GLU A 347 6.48 19.23 -6.82
CA GLU A 347 7.60 18.33 -7.11
C GLU A 347 8.84 18.67 -6.28
N ASP A 348 9.13 19.94 -6.09
CA ASP A 348 10.21 20.46 -5.26
C ASP A 348 9.77 20.79 -3.82
N GLY A 349 8.59 20.34 -3.43
CA GLY A 349 7.99 20.61 -2.12
C GLY A 349 8.76 20.01 -0.94
N MET A 350 9.59 19.00 -1.21
CA MET A 350 10.43 18.33 -0.21
C MET A 350 11.71 17.79 -0.84
N THR A 351 12.81 17.85 -0.10
CA THR A 351 14.04 17.12 -0.41
C THR A 351 13.97 15.67 0.10
N VAL A 352 14.82 14.81 -0.43
CA VAL A 352 14.91 13.40 0.00
C VAL A 352 15.19 13.28 1.50
N ASP A 353 16.02 14.14 2.07
CA ASP A 353 16.34 14.14 3.50
C ASP A 353 15.14 14.50 4.39
N GLU A 354 14.17 15.23 3.85
CA GLU A 354 12.96 15.62 4.56
C GLU A 354 11.85 14.55 4.56
N PHE A 355 11.91 13.54 3.68
CA PHE A 355 10.86 12.51 3.57
C PHE A 355 10.56 11.81 4.89
N GLY A 356 11.61 11.46 5.65
CA GLY A 356 11.46 10.85 6.98
C GLY A 356 10.85 11.76 8.04
N SER A 357 10.85 13.09 7.82
CA SER A 357 10.29 14.08 8.74
C SER A 357 8.84 14.44 8.44
N PHE A 358 8.31 14.09 7.27
CA PHE A 358 6.93 14.36 6.90
C PHE A 358 5.95 13.67 7.84
N GLY A 359 4.89 14.38 8.25
CA GLY A 359 4.01 13.88 9.30
C GLY A 359 3.29 12.59 8.94
N ALA A 360 2.80 12.46 7.71
CA ALA A 360 2.18 11.23 7.22
C ALA A 360 3.18 10.05 7.21
N THR A 361 4.45 10.29 6.85
CA THR A 361 5.52 9.29 6.88
C THR A 361 5.73 8.75 8.29
N ARG A 362 5.89 9.65 9.28
CA ARG A 362 6.10 9.27 10.69
C ARG A 362 4.91 8.49 11.25
N ARG A 363 3.70 8.97 10.99
CA ARG A 363 2.46 8.34 11.47
C ARG A 363 2.32 6.93 10.90
N THR A 364 2.54 6.76 9.61
CA THR A 364 2.41 5.46 8.94
C THR A 364 3.49 4.48 9.37
N LEU A 365 4.76 4.93 9.45
CA LEU A 365 5.85 4.08 9.87
C LEU A 365 5.64 3.58 11.32
N ARG A 366 5.17 4.47 12.21
CA ARG A 366 4.80 4.09 13.57
C ARG A 366 3.73 3.02 13.60
N GLN A 367 2.67 3.17 12.81
CA GLN A 367 1.59 2.19 12.71
C GLN A 367 2.10 0.82 12.26
N PHE A 368 3.05 0.77 11.31
CA PHE A 368 3.63 -0.50 10.87
C PHE A 368 4.51 -1.13 11.95
N LEU A 369 5.27 -0.34 12.69
CA LEU A 369 6.06 -0.82 13.84
C LEU A 369 5.16 -1.35 14.97
N ASP A 370 4.04 -0.66 15.24
CA ASP A 370 3.08 -1.08 16.26
C ASP A 370 2.39 -2.40 15.86
N ALA A 371 2.06 -2.56 14.57
CA ALA A 371 1.48 -3.81 14.04
C ALA A 371 2.48 -4.99 14.11
N ASP A 372 3.74 -4.76 13.78
CA ASP A 372 4.80 -5.74 13.89
C ASP A 372 5.01 -6.19 15.35
N ALA A 373 5.08 -5.24 16.28
CA ALA A 373 5.14 -5.56 17.72
C ALA A 373 3.91 -6.33 18.23
N ARG A 374 2.73 -6.05 17.69
CA ARG A 374 1.51 -6.80 18.02
C ARG A 374 1.56 -8.22 17.45
N LEU A 375 2.13 -8.42 16.27
CA LEU A 375 2.35 -9.75 15.70
C LEU A 375 3.29 -10.58 16.58
N ASP A 376 4.40 -10.02 17.04
CA ASP A 376 5.30 -10.69 18.00
C ASP A 376 4.54 -11.11 19.27
N ALA A 377 3.68 -10.24 19.79
CA ALA A 377 2.85 -10.55 20.95
C ALA A 377 1.84 -11.66 20.68
N LEU A 378 1.22 -11.67 19.51
CA LEU A 378 0.27 -12.70 19.08
C LEU A 378 0.95 -14.07 18.94
N VAL A 379 2.15 -14.12 18.34
CA VAL A 379 2.95 -15.36 18.27
C VAL A 379 3.26 -15.87 19.66
N ARG A 380 3.63 -14.99 20.60
CA ARG A 380 3.84 -15.39 22.01
C ARG A 380 2.57 -15.94 22.65
N GLU A 381 1.43 -15.31 22.42
CA GLU A 381 0.15 -15.80 22.96
C GLU A 381 -0.22 -17.20 22.42
N ILE A 382 0.13 -17.49 21.15
CA ILE A 382 -0.07 -18.82 20.52
C ILE A 382 0.86 -19.85 21.16
N LEU A 383 2.14 -19.52 21.34
CA LEU A 383 3.15 -20.47 21.81
C LEU A 383 3.11 -20.67 23.34
N LEU A 384 2.76 -19.65 24.08
CA LEU A 384 2.74 -19.63 25.55
C LEU A 384 1.39 -19.09 26.04
N PRO A 385 0.29 -19.85 25.82
CA PRO A 385 -1.04 -19.42 26.23
C PRO A 385 -1.08 -19.23 27.77
N THR A 386 -1.63 -18.11 28.21
CA THR A 386 -1.95 -17.92 29.64
C THR A 386 -3.10 -18.84 30.01
N ILE A 387 -2.88 -19.68 31.02
CA ILE A 387 -3.84 -20.68 31.56
C ILE A 387 -5.08 -19.97 32.13
#